data_2b5c7163685bf8b51a7935a48ab69c8e
#
_entry.id   2b5c7163685bf8b51a7935a48ab69c8e
#
_cell.length_a   1.000
_cell.length_b   1.000
_cell.length_c   1.000
_cell.angle_alpha   90.00
_cell.angle_beta   90.00
_cell.angle_gamma   90.00
#
_symmetry.space_group_name_H-M   'P 1'
#
loop_
_entity.id
_entity.type
_entity.pdbx_description
1 polymer ?
#
loop_
_entity_poly.entity_id
_entity_poly.type
_entity_poly.pdbx_seq_one_letter_code
_entity_poly.pdbx_strand_id
1 'polypeptide(L)'
;MIRFLAKGLVRDRSRSLFPLLAIIITVTLVIFGIGFMEGAMNNFLQSTAVISSGHVKVVTKAYKKESNQLPNDLALFDIENIIQTLSQMYPDYFWTPRITFGGLLDVPDKNGETKEQAPVFSLGIDFFSEKSRQVEIWELEKCLISGRLPKDRDDALVSTKLAKQLGIGSGSSITLIGSTMDNAFTTYNFNVVGTFNLYKGQTDRQMMLVDISGARQALDMEGAASEILGYHNSLYYHDEEAVTIRKHFNITYSDSIAQILRNEESKDILSYMNGWNEINTIEKSKLPQQRSNALFDNQMYDNSEEWGELSVEDPSIYTPTMVALRDDSQLATMVDFSTVALGVMA
;
A
#
# COMPACT_ATOMS: atom_id res chain seq x y z
N MET A 1 52.60 -28.64 14.14
CA MET A 1 51.40 -29.33 14.65
C MET A 1 50.39 -29.59 13.53
N ILE A 2 49.92 -28.60 12.79
CA ILE A 2 48.93 -28.73 11.70
C ILE A 2 49.35 -29.72 10.59
N ARG A 3 50.64 -29.67 10.15
CA ARG A 3 51.18 -30.61 9.14
C ARG A 3 51.21 -32.06 9.59
N PHE A 4 51.38 -32.32 10.90
CA PHE A 4 51.34 -33.66 11.47
C PHE A 4 49.90 -34.20 11.52
N LEU A 5 48.93 -33.37 11.92
CA LEU A 5 47.52 -33.71 11.91
C LEU A 5 47.01 -33.98 10.50
N ALA A 6 47.40 -33.14 9.54
CA ALA A 6 47.06 -33.34 8.12
C ALA A 6 47.62 -34.64 7.54
N LYS A 7 48.88 -35.00 7.89
CA LYS A 7 49.46 -36.28 7.50
C LYS A 7 48.75 -37.48 8.13
N GLY A 8 48.31 -37.36 9.40
CA GLY A 8 47.54 -38.38 10.09
C GLY A 8 46.16 -38.62 9.40
N LEU A 9 45.48 -37.55 9.03
CA LEU A 9 44.20 -37.61 8.31
C LEU A 9 44.32 -38.31 6.95
N VAL A 10 45.38 -38.02 6.19
CA VAL A 10 45.59 -38.60 4.85
C VAL A 10 46.05 -40.05 4.91
N ARG A 11 46.70 -40.46 6.00
CA ARG A 11 47.27 -41.80 6.16
C ARG A 11 46.20 -42.86 6.47
N ASP A 12 45.11 -42.50 7.21
CA ASP A 12 44.01 -43.40 7.54
C ASP A 12 42.74 -42.97 6.82
N ARG A 13 42.72 -43.13 5.50
CA ARG A 13 41.64 -42.69 4.61
C ARG A 13 40.28 -43.25 4.99
N SER A 14 40.21 -44.49 5.45
CA SER A 14 38.93 -45.15 5.72
C SER A 14 38.22 -44.59 6.98
N ARG A 15 38.98 -44.09 7.96
CA ARG A 15 38.45 -43.53 9.21
C ARG A 15 38.22 -42.03 9.14
N SER A 16 38.97 -41.31 8.30
CA SER A 16 38.87 -39.84 8.18
C SER A 16 37.93 -39.37 7.09
N LEU A 17 37.71 -40.19 6.06
CA LEU A 17 36.92 -39.77 4.88
C LEU A 17 35.43 -39.57 5.24
N PHE A 18 34.88 -40.45 6.08
CA PHE A 18 33.45 -40.35 6.46
C PHE A 18 33.14 -39.12 7.31
N PRO A 19 33.90 -38.77 8.39
CA PRO A 19 33.69 -37.52 9.10
C PRO A 19 33.95 -36.28 8.24
N LEU A 20 34.93 -36.31 7.35
CA LEU A 20 35.23 -35.19 6.45
C LEU A 20 34.07 -34.94 5.47
N LEU A 21 33.55 -36.01 4.86
CA LEU A 21 32.38 -35.89 3.99
C LEU A 21 31.15 -35.39 4.74
N ALA A 22 30.92 -35.88 5.98
CA ALA A 22 29.83 -35.40 6.81
C ALA A 22 29.93 -33.88 7.07
N ILE A 23 31.12 -33.40 7.42
CA ILE A 23 31.38 -31.97 7.65
C ILE A 23 31.13 -31.17 6.35
N ILE A 24 31.70 -31.62 5.23
CA ILE A 24 31.54 -30.94 3.94
C ILE A 24 30.04 -30.83 3.57
N ILE A 25 29.32 -31.95 3.67
CA ILE A 25 27.90 -31.98 3.36
C ILE A 25 27.12 -31.02 4.29
N THR A 26 27.39 -31.07 5.59
CA THR A 26 26.70 -30.24 6.57
C THR A 26 26.98 -28.76 6.31
N VAL A 27 28.21 -28.35 6.10
CA VAL A 27 28.62 -26.96 5.82
C VAL A 27 27.96 -26.50 4.50
N THR A 28 27.98 -27.34 3.47
CA THR A 28 27.37 -27.04 2.19
C THR A 28 25.85 -26.84 2.33
N LEU A 29 25.16 -27.71 3.09
CA LEU A 29 23.73 -27.56 3.34
C LEU A 29 23.39 -26.31 4.13
N VAL A 30 24.21 -25.95 5.12
CA VAL A 30 24.03 -24.72 5.90
C VAL A 30 24.18 -23.49 5.01
N ILE A 31 25.28 -23.40 4.24
CA ILE A 31 25.51 -22.27 3.33
C ILE A 31 24.39 -22.17 2.27
N PHE A 32 23.99 -23.30 1.69
CA PHE A 32 22.88 -23.35 0.74
C PHE A 32 21.58 -22.90 1.38
N GLY A 33 21.27 -23.38 2.60
CA GLY A 33 20.07 -23.03 3.35
C GLY A 33 19.97 -21.52 3.64
N ILE A 34 21.08 -20.92 4.09
CA ILE A 34 21.16 -19.47 4.34
C ILE A 34 20.95 -18.70 3.05
N GLY A 35 21.67 -19.02 1.98
CA GLY A 35 21.56 -18.32 0.68
C GLY A 35 20.15 -18.46 0.07
N PHE A 36 19.54 -19.64 0.19
CA PHE A 36 18.16 -19.86 -0.25
C PHE A 36 17.16 -18.99 0.54
N MET A 37 17.29 -18.96 1.86
CA MET A 37 16.43 -18.20 2.75
C MET A 37 16.55 -16.70 2.49
N GLU A 38 17.77 -16.19 2.33
CA GLU A 38 18.05 -14.80 2.00
C GLU A 38 17.48 -14.42 0.62
N GLY A 39 17.68 -15.25 -0.39
CA GLY A 39 17.11 -15.05 -1.72
C GLY A 39 15.59 -15.07 -1.72
N ALA A 40 14.97 -15.98 -0.98
CA ALA A 40 13.51 -16.04 -0.85
C ALA A 40 12.96 -14.80 -0.13
N MET A 41 13.61 -14.34 0.94
CA MET A 41 13.22 -13.15 1.67
C MET A 41 13.36 -11.89 0.81
N ASN A 42 14.48 -11.72 0.12
CA ASN A 42 14.68 -10.60 -0.80
C ASN A 42 13.62 -10.57 -1.91
N ASN A 43 13.31 -11.71 -2.50
CA ASN A 43 12.26 -11.80 -3.52
C ASN A 43 10.88 -11.45 -2.96
N PHE A 44 10.57 -11.88 -1.73
CA PHE A 44 9.33 -11.52 -1.05
C PHE A 44 9.25 -10.01 -0.78
N LEU A 45 10.31 -9.40 -0.23
CA LEU A 45 10.38 -7.96 0.03
C LEU A 45 10.25 -7.16 -1.27
N GLN A 46 10.95 -7.54 -2.34
CA GLN A 46 10.84 -6.91 -3.65
C GLN A 46 9.41 -6.98 -4.20
N SER A 47 8.77 -8.13 -4.11
CA SER A 47 7.40 -8.32 -4.58
C SER A 47 6.41 -7.48 -3.78
N THR A 48 6.58 -7.40 -2.47
CA THR A 48 5.74 -6.61 -1.57
C THR A 48 5.96 -5.11 -1.81
N ALA A 49 7.22 -4.68 -1.97
CA ALA A 49 7.57 -3.31 -2.28
C ALA A 49 7.00 -2.85 -3.62
N VAL A 50 6.92 -3.72 -4.62
CA VAL A 50 6.37 -3.34 -5.92
C VAL A 50 4.84 -3.25 -5.89
N ILE A 51 4.14 -4.22 -5.32
CA ILE A 51 2.68 -4.33 -5.47
C ILE A 51 1.94 -3.72 -4.27
N SER A 52 2.41 -4.00 -3.05
CA SER A 52 1.64 -3.71 -1.85
C SER A 52 1.87 -2.31 -1.29
N SER A 53 3.11 -1.90 -1.10
CA SER A 53 3.46 -0.70 -0.33
C SER A 53 4.23 0.39 -1.09
N GLY A 54 4.68 0.13 -2.32
CA GLY A 54 5.77 0.93 -2.88
C GLY A 54 7.10 0.67 -2.12
N HIS A 55 8.17 1.29 -2.54
CA HIS A 55 9.43 1.28 -1.77
C HIS A 55 9.28 2.12 -0.50
N VAL A 56 8.55 3.21 -0.61
CA VAL A 56 8.04 4.04 0.49
C VAL A 56 6.63 4.47 0.15
N LYS A 57 5.85 4.83 1.15
CA LYS A 57 4.54 5.45 0.95
C LYS A 57 4.34 6.63 1.88
N VAL A 58 3.56 7.59 1.42
CA VAL A 58 3.11 8.73 2.21
C VAL A 58 1.63 8.54 2.51
N VAL A 59 1.28 8.69 3.77
CA VAL A 59 -0.08 8.61 4.32
C VAL A 59 -0.24 9.67 5.39
N THR A 60 -1.42 9.94 5.89
CA THR A 60 -1.57 10.75 7.10
C THR A 60 -1.11 9.96 8.34
N LYS A 61 -0.69 10.63 9.40
CA LYS A 61 -0.34 9.97 10.66
C LYS A 61 -1.52 9.18 11.23
N ALA A 62 -2.75 9.71 11.06
CA ALA A 62 -3.99 9.04 11.44
C ALA A 62 -4.22 7.77 10.62
N TYR A 63 -4.18 7.87 9.30
CA TYR A 63 -4.34 6.71 8.41
C TYR A 63 -3.35 5.59 8.72
N LYS A 64 -2.09 5.94 9.04
CA LYS A 64 -1.06 4.96 9.42
C LYS A 64 -1.48 4.08 10.59
N LYS A 65 -2.13 4.65 11.63
CA LYS A 65 -2.57 3.91 12.81
C LYS A 65 -3.71 2.94 12.52
N GLU A 66 -4.62 3.34 11.63
CA GLU A 66 -5.86 2.61 11.31
C GLU A 66 -5.82 1.92 9.93
N SER A 67 -4.65 1.77 9.33
CA SER A 67 -4.47 1.31 7.94
C SER A 67 -5.16 -0.03 7.62
N ASN A 68 -5.34 -0.89 8.61
CA ASN A 68 -6.03 -2.17 8.44
C ASN A 68 -7.54 -2.03 8.19
N GLN A 69 -8.14 -0.89 8.55
CA GLN A 69 -9.57 -0.62 8.39
C GLN A 69 -9.86 0.12 7.07
N LEU A 70 -8.81 0.50 6.31
CA LEU A 70 -8.91 1.31 5.10
C LEU A 70 -9.68 2.62 5.31
N PRO A 71 -9.28 3.45 6.28
CA PRO A 71 -10.04 4.61 6.73
C PRO A 71 -9.89 5.78 5.74
N ASN A 72 -10.69 5.80 4.68
CA ASN A 72 -10.60 6.82 3.63
C ASN A 72 -11.01 8.23 4.10
N ASP A 73 -11.70 8.34 5.22
CA ASP A 73 -11.95 9.59 5.95
C ASP A 73 -10.66 10.24 6.49
N LEU A 74 -9.59 9.46 6.65
CA LEU A 74 -8.26 9.90 7.05
C LEU A 74 -7.28 10.01 5.87
N ALA A 75 -7.78 10.06 4.64
CA ALA A 75 -6.99 10.12 3.42
C ALA A 75 -6.16 11.41 3.30
N LEU A 76 -5.20 11.41 2.40
CA LEU A 76 -4.45 12.60 1.99
C LEU A 76 -5.28 13.45 1.04
N PHE A 77 -5.16 14.76 1.18
CA PHE A 77 -5.72 15.77 0.27
C PHE A 77 -4.59 16.53 -0.44
N ASP A 78 -4.96 17.34 -1.43
CA ASP A 78 -4.02 18.14 -2.21
C ASP A 78 -2.85 17.30 -2.76
N ILE A 79 -3.21 16.17 -3.31
CA ILE A 79 -2.27 15.12 -3.76
C ILE A 79 -1.26 15.66 -4.77
N GLU A 80 -1.67 16.58 -5.65
CA GLU A 80 -0.82 17.14 -6.68
C GLU A 80 0.34 17.94 -6.09
N ASN A 81 0.07 18.79 -5.10
CA ASN A 81 1.10 19.58 -4.42
C ASN A 81 2.06 18.69 -3.61
N ILE A 82 1.52 17.67 -2.95
CA ILE A 82 2.36 16.71 -2.21
C ILE A 82 3.27 15.95 -3.19
N ILE A 83 2.75 15.44 -4.31
CA ILE A 83 3.54 14.74 -5.33
C ILE A 83 4.59 15.66 -5.94
N GLN A 84 4.24 16.92 -6.20
CA GLN A 84 5.20 17.89 -6.71
C GLN A 84 6.34 18.13 -5.72
N THR A 85 6.03 18.30 -4.44
CA THR A 85 7.03 18.46 -3.37
C THR A 85 7.91 17.22 -3.26
N LEU A 86 7.31 16.02 -3.25
CA LEU A 86 8.05 14.76 -3.20
C LEU A 86 8.98 14.59 -4.40
N SER A 87 8.52 14.95 -5.61
CA SER A 87 9.32 14.85 -6.83
C SER A 87 10.50 15.82 -6.84
N GLN A 88 10.35 17.00 -6.20
CA GLN A 88 11.44 17.95 -6.02
C GLN A 88 12.45 17.48 -4.96
N MET A 89 11.97 16.91 -3.86
CA MET A 89 12.84 16.43 -2.77
C MET A 89 13.57 15.13 -3.14
N TYR A 90 12.93 14.26 -3.92
CA TYR A 90 13.42 12.92 -4.26
C TYR A 90 13.24 12.64 -5.76
N PRO A 91 14.05 13.22 -6.63
CA PRO A 91 13.92 13.12 -8.09
C PRO A 91 14.19 11.70 -8.63
N ASP A 92 14.88 10.86 -7.86
CA ASP A 92 15.14 9.47 -8.23
C ASP A 92 13.94 8.53 -7.95
N TYR A 93 12.85 9.10 -7.41
CA TYR A 93 11.62 8.36 -7.12
C TYR A 93 10.49 8.79 -8.06
N PHE A 94 9.74 7.82 -8.51
CA PHE A 94 8.45 7.99 -9.16
C PHE A 94 7.33 7.94 -8.11
N TRP A 95 6.48 8.96 -8.09
CA TRP A 95 5.39 9.09 -7.11
C TRP A 95 4.04 8.95 -7.80
N THR A 96 3.16 8.13 -7.23
CA THR A 96 1.83 7.87 -7.77
C THR A 96 0.79 7.73 -6.66
N PRO A 97 -0.40 8.35 -6.80
CA PRO A 97 -1.47 8.20 -5.83
C PRO A 97 -2.14 6.84 -5.98
N ARG A 98 -2.67 6.33 -4.87
CA ARG A 98 -3.49 5.12 -4.82
C ARG A 98 -4.65 5.29 -3.86
N ILE A 99 -5.81 4.76 -4.22
CA ILE A 99 -6.95 4.63 -3.33
C ILE A 99 -7.15 3.15 -3.01
N THR A 100 -7.21 2.83 -1.72
CA THR A 100 -7.48 1.47 -1.24
C THR A 100 -8.87 1.47 -0.61
N PHE A 101 -9.73 0.53 -1.02
CA PHE A 101 -11.09 0.48 -0.50
C PHE A 101 -11.62 -0.95 -0.51
N GLY A 102 -12.58 -1.18 0.37
CA GLY A 102 -13.34 -2.42 0.43
C GLY A 102 -14.79 -2.20 0.08
N GLY A 103 -15.50 -3.28 -0.15
CA GLY A 103 -16.93 -3.24 -0.42
C GLY A 103 -17.49 -4.61 -0.74
N LEU A 104 -18.76 -4.62 -1.14
CA LEU A 104 -19.44 -5.78 -1.66
C LEU A 104 -19.67 -5.58 -3.16
N LEU A 105 -19.24 -6.52 -3.98
CA LEU A 105 -19.60 -6.56 -5.38
C LEU A 105 -20.89 -7.33 -5.56
N ASP A 106 -21.84 -6.68 -6.19
CA ASP A 106 -23.11 -7.26 -6.60
C ASP A 106 -23.10 -7.49 -8.12
N VAL A 107 -23.57 -8.66 -8.52
CA VAL A 107 -23.74 -9.02 -9.92
C VAL A 107 -25.24 -9.09 -10.21
N PRO A 108 -25.79 -8.10 -10.91
CA PRO A 108 -27.22 -8.12 -11.25
C PRO A 108 -27.55 -9.19 -12.31
N ASP A 109 -28.73 -9.76 -12.21
CA ASP A 109 -29.33 -10.58 -13.27
C ASP A 109 -29.93 -9.67 -14.37
N LYS A 110 -30.62 -10.29 -15.35
CA LYS A 110 -31.28 -9.58 -16.47
C LYS A 110 -32.44 -8.69 -16.02
N ASN A 111 -32.98 -8.92 -14.82
CA ASN A 111 -34.09 -8.15 -14.25
C ASN A 111 -33.61 -7.06 -13.31
N GLY A 112 -32.29 -6.98 -13.05
CA GLY A 112 -31.69 -6.08 -12.08
C GLY A 112 -31.69 -6.60 -10.63
N GLU A 113 -32.10 -7.88 -10.42
CA GLU A 113 -32.03 -8.50 -9.11
C GLU A 113 -30.63 -9.06 -8.87
N THR A 114 -30.20 -9.10 -7.61
CA THR A 114 -28.91 -9.68 -7.21
C THR A 114 -28.87 -11.16 -7.56
N LYS A 115 -27.90 -11.54 -8.38
CA LYS A 115 -27.62 -12.93 -8.71
C LYS A 115 -26.57 -13.54 -7.79
N GLU A 116 -25.46 -12.84 -7.61
CA GLU A 116 -24.32 -13.26 -6.80
C GLU A 116 -23.68 -12.04 -6.14
N GLN A 117 -23.12 -12.23 -4.96
CA GLN A 117 -22.37 -11.20 -4.23
C GLN A 117 -21.10 -11.75 -3.63
N ALA A 118 -20.06 -10.93 -3.57
CA ALA A 118 -18.82 -11.27 -2.87
C ALA A 118 -18.16 -10.02 -2.29
N PRO A 119 -17.50 -10.13 -1.11
CA PRO A 119 -16.66 -9.05 -0.63
C PRO A 119 -15.47 -8.85 -1.57
N VAL A 120 -15.05 -7.59 -1.72
CA VAL A 120 -13.94 -7.21 -2.58
C VAL A 120 -12.99 -6.26 -1.87
N PHE A 121 -11.71 -6.46 -2.11
CA PHE A 121 -10.66 -5.48 -1.85
C PHE A 121 -10.29 -4.82 -3.18
N SER A 122 -10.32 -3.50 -3.23
CA SER A 122 -10.17 -2.75 -4.47
C SER A 122 -9.03 -1.76 -4.37
N LEU A 123 -8.35 -1.57 -5.50
CA LEU A 123 -7.31 -0.56 -5.67
C LEU A 123 -7.66 0.34 -6.85
N GLY A 124 -7.76 1.63 -6.57
CA GLY A 124 -7.78 2.69 -7.58
C GLY A 124 -6.36 3.13 -7.87
N ILE A 125 -5.88 2.86 -9.08
CA ILE A 125 -4.52 3.19 -9.55
C ILE A 125 -4.61 4.04 -10.81
N ASP A 126 -3.56 4.77 -11.10
CA ASP A 126 -3.52 5.64 -12.28
C ASP A 126 -3.20 4.84 -13.56
N PHE A 127 -4.22 4.56 -14.36
CA PHE A 127 -4.09 3.89 -15.65
C PHE A 127 -3.86 4.84 -16.82
N PHE A 128 -4.25 6.10 -16.71
CA PHE A 128 -4.42 6.98 -17.88
C PHE A 128 -3.43 8.11 -17.99
N SER A 129 -2.79 8.54 -16.90
CA SER A 129 -1.82 9.60 -16.94
C SER A 129 -0.61 9.20 -17.78
N GLU A 130 -0.19 10.05 -18.69
CA GLU A 130 1.04 9.83 -19.50
C GLU A 130 2.30 9.68 -18.64
N LYS A 131 2.26 10.20 -17.42
CA LYS A 131 3.35 10.09 -16.45
C LYS A 131 3.25 8.83 -15.60
N SER A 132 2.13 8.10 -15.66
CA SER A 132 1.94 6.89 -14.87
C SER A 132 2.82 5.76 -15.39
N ARG A 133 3.57 5.16 -14.48
CA ARG A 133 4.36 3.96 -14.75
C ARG A 133 3.80 2.73 -14.04
N GLN A 134 2.61 2.86 -13.43
CA GLN A 134 2.08 1.83 -12.55
C GLN A 134 1.73 0.53 -13.29
N VAL A 135 1.21 0.65 -14.51
CA VAL A 135 0.94 -0.50 -15.41
C VAL A 135 2.23 -1.24 -15.76
N GLU A 136 3.31 -0.49 -16.05
CA GLU A 136 4.65 -1.03 -16.34
C GLU A 136 5.27 -1.68 -15.09
N ILE A 137 5.28 -0.96 -13.96
CA ILE A 137 5.89 -1.41 -12.69
C ILE A 137 5.24 -2.71 -12.21
N TRP A 138 3.93 -2.83 -12.35
CA TRP A 138 3.19 -4.02 -11.95
C TRP A 138 3.16 -5.10 -13.03
N GLU A 139 3.69 -4.81 -14.23
CA GLU A 139 3.64 -5.70 -15.38
C GLU A 139 2.21 -6.17 -15.70
N LEU A 140 1.22 -5.27 -15.58
CA LEU A 140 -0.20 -5.64 -15.67
C LEU A 140 -0.58 -6.28 -16.99
N GLU A 141 0.07 -5.92 -18.09
CA GLU A 141 -0.15 -6.56 -19.38
C GLU A 141 0.17 -8.06 -19.34
N LYS A 142 1.24 -8.43 -18.62
CA LYS A 142 1.62 -9.85 -18.45
C LYS A 142 0.73 -10.59 -17.47
N CYS A 143 0.12 -9.85 -16.52
CA CYS A 143 -0.79 -10.40 -15.52
C CYS A 143 -2.21 -10.60 -16.08
N LEU A 144 -2.53 -10.00 -17.22
CA LEU A 144 -3.85 -10.11 -17.85
C LEU A 144 -4.08 -11.53 -18.39
N ILE A 145 -5.16 -12.18 -17.94
CA ILE A 145 -5.54 -13.52 -18.37
C ILE A 145 -6.56 -13.47 -19.51
N SER A 146 -7.50 -12.54 -19.46
CA SER A 146 -8.49 -12.34 -20.51
C SER A 146 -8.95 -10.89 -20.58
N GLY A 147 -9.44 -10.47 -21.74
CA GLY A 147 -9.96 -9.12 -21.94
C GLY A 147 -8.87 -8.09 -22.27
N ARG A 148 -9.00 -6.89 -21.76
CA ARG A 148 -8.10 -5.75 -22.00
C ARG A 148 -7.86 -4.96 -20.71
N LEU A 149 -6.85 -4.09 -20.73
CA LEU A 149 -6.68 -3.07 -19.68
C LEU A 149 -7.79 -2.01 -19.74
N PRO A 150 -8.08 -1.34 -18.62
CA PRO A 150 -9.00 -0.20 -18.55
C PRO A 150 -8.65 0.88 -19.58
N LYS A 151 -9.69 1.48 -20.16
CA LYS A 151 -9.60 2.64 -21.07
C LYS A 151 -10.54 3.77 -20.65
N ASP A 152 -11.52 3.44 -19.85
CA ASP A 152 -12.47 4.37 -19.27
C ASP A 152 -12.46 4.26 -17.74
N ARG A 153 -12.85 5.32 -17.05
CA ARG A 153 -12.88 5.37 -15.59
C ARG A 153 -13.78 4.30 -14.95
N ASP A 154 -14.81 3.88 -15.68
CA ASP A 154 -15.79 2.90 -15.21
C ASP A 154 -15.39 1.46 -15.55
N ASP A 155 -14.23 1.28 -16.20
CA ASP A 155 -13.66 -0.02 -16.49
C ASP A 155 -13.01 -0.64 -15.25
N ALA A 156 -13.22 -1.94 -15.05
CA ALA A 156 -12.64 -2.69 -13.96
C ALA A 156 -11.94 -3.96 -14.45
N LEU A 157 -10.80 -4.27 -13.81
CA LEU A 157 -10.20 -5.59 -13.87
C LEU A 157 -10.54 -6.33 -12.60
N VAL A 158 -10.90 -7.60 -12.69
CA VAL A 158 -11.18 -8.45 -11.55
C VAL A 158 -10.21 -9.63 -11.50
N SER A 159 -9.84 -10.06 -10.29
CA SER A 159 -8.99 -11.24 -10.19
C SER A 159 -9.69 -12.48 -10.74
N THR A 160 -8.93 -13.40 -11.35
CA THR A 160 -9.48 -14.63 -11.93
C THR A 160 -10.26 -15.46 -10.91
N LYS A 161 -9.88 -15.41 -9.63
CA LYS A 161 -10.58 -16.13 -8.55
C LYS A 161 -11.93 -15.51 -8.24
N LEU A 162 -11.97 -14.16 -8.13
CA LEU A 162 -13.20 -13.41 -7.92
C LEU A 162 -14.16 -13.58 -9.12
N ALA A 163 -13.63 -13.48 -10.35
CA ALA A 163 -14.40 -13.69 -11.56
C ALA A 163 -15.06 -15.08 -11.61
N LYS A 164 -14.33 -16.14 -11.24
CA LYS A 164 -14.89 -17.50 -11.15
C LYS A 164 -15.92 -17.64 -10.06
N GLN A 165 -15.71 -17.03 -8.89
CA GLN A 165 -16.63 -17.08 -7.76
C GLN A 165 -17.97 -16.43 -8.11
N LEU A 166 -17.93 -15.25 -8.76
CA LEU A 166 -19.12 -14.48 -9.15
C LEU A 166 -19.73 -14.93 -10.50
N GLY A 167 -19.05 -15.82 -11.24
CA GLY A 167 -19.49 -16.24 -12.57
C GLY A 167 -19.50 -15.13 -13.61
N ILE A 168 -18.55 -14.18 -13.51
CA ILE A 168 -18.42 -13.01 -14.38
C ILE A 168 -17.18 -13.06 -15.25
N GLY A 169 -17.16 -12.26 -16.31
CA GLY A 169 -16.04 -12.11 -17.21
C GLY A 169 -16.07 -10.78 -17.93
N SER A 170 -15.20 -10.59 -18.92
CA SER A 170 -15.18 -9.38 -19.74
C SER A 170 -16.55 -9.14 -20.40
N GLY A 171 -17.05 -7.91 -20.24
CA GLY A 171 -18.38 -7.49 -20.68
C GLY A 171 -19.48 -7.60 -19.61
N SER A 172 -19.19 -8.13 -18.43
CA SER A 172 -20.13 -8.13 -17.30
C SER A 172 -20.19 -6.75 -16.64
N SER A 173 -21.38 -6.31 -16.23
CA SER A 173 -21.55 -5.17 -15.33
C SER A 173 -21.61 -5.65 -13.88
N ILE A 174 -20.99 -4.89 -12.99
CA ILE A 174 -20.95 -5.15 -11.55
C ILE A 174 -21.26 -3.86 -10.80
N THR A 175 -21.91 -3.98 -9.66
CA THR A 175 -22.20 -2.85 -8.77
C THR A 175 -21.34 -2.97 -7.52
N LEU A 176 -20.52 -1.97 -7.26
CA LEU A 176 -19.85 -1.80 -5.97
C LEU A 176 -20.85 -1.23 -4.98
N ILE A 177 -20.97 -1.86 -3.84
CA ILE A 177 -21.72 -1.40 -2.67
C ILE A 177 -20.72 -1.14 -1.56
N GLY A 178 -20.65 0.09 -1.06
CA GLY A 178 -19.63 0.47 -0.09
C GLY A 178 -19.97 1.78 0.63
N SER A 179 -18.92 2.41 1.15
CA SER A 179 -19.01 3.71 1.82
C SER A 179 -18.15 4.72 1.08
N THR A 180 -18.63 5.96 1.00
CA THR A 180 -17.81 7.11 0.58
C THR A 180 -16.72 7.39 1.63
N MET A 181 -15.80 8.32 1.30
CA MET A 181 -14.80 8.76 2.27
C MET A 181 -15.41 9.34 3.56
N ASP A 182 -16.62 9.84 3.51
CA ASP A 182 -17.34 10.41 4.64
C ASP A 182 -18.30 9.40 5.30
N ASN A 183 -18.06 8.11 5.09
CA ASN A 183 -18.87 7.01 5.61
C ASN A 183 -20.34 7.01 5.20
N ALA A 184 -20.71 7.75 4.14
CA ALA A 184 -22.04 7.66 3.55
C ALA A 184 -22.14 6.41 2.67
N PHE A 185 -23.32 5.80 2.63
CA PHE A 185 -23.59 4.67 1.74
C PHE A 185 -23.46 5.08 0.28
N THR A 186 -22.77 4.26 -0.52
CA THR A 186 -22.63 4.48 -1.96
C THR A 186 -22.80 3.21 -2.75
N THR A 187 -23.29 3.38 -3.99
CA THR A 187 -23.30 2.33 -5.00
C THR A 187 -22.72 2.89 -6.29
N TYR A 188 -21.83 2.13 -6.93
CA TYR A 188 -21.23 2.54 -8.19
C TYR A 188 -21.08 1.37 -9.15
N ASN A 189 -21.37 1.61 -10.44
CA ASN A 189 -21.34 0.58 -11.45
C ASN A 189 -20.04 0.60 -12.20
N PHE A 190 -19.39 -0.57 -12.28
CA PHE A 190 -18.21 -0.80 -13.10
C PHE A 190 -18.47 -1.84 -14.19
N ASN A 191 -17.74 -1.72 -15.29
CA ASN A 191 -17.75 -2.67 -16.40
C ASN A 191 -16.49 -3.55 -16.31
N VAL A 192 -16.66 -4.84 -16.16
CA VAL A 192 -15.53 -5.78 -16.17
C VAL A 192 -14.98 -5.87 -17.59
N VAL A 193 -13.76 -5.37 -17.80
CA VAL A 193 -13.12 -5.37 -19.12
C VAL A 193 -12.05 -6.45 -19.27
N GLY A 194 -11.63 -7.04 -18.16
CA GLY A 194 -10.66 -8.13 -18.16
C GLY A 194 -10.52 -8.81 -16.81
N THR A 195 -9.84 -9.95 -16.86
CA THR A 195 -9.45 -10.70 -15.66
C THR A 195 -7.94 -10.80 -15.57
N PHE A 196 -7.41 -10.74 -14.36
CA PHE A 196 -5.98 -10.74 -14.12
C PHE A 196 -5.58 -11.74 -13.02
N ASN A 197 -4.28 -12.03 -12.97
CA ASN A 197 -3.65 -12.79 -11.90
C ASN A 197 -2.29 -12.19 -11.57
N LEU A 198 -2.16 -11.57 -10.40
CA LEU A 198 -0.89 -11.06 -9.90
C LEU A 198 -0.07 -12.21 -9.33
N TYR A 199 0.89 -12.74 -10.09
CA TYR A 199 1.73 -13.87 -9.67
C TYR A 199 2.60 -13.59 -8.43
N LYS A 200 2.66 -12.35 -7.98
CA LYS A 200 3.58 -11.88 -6.95
C LYS A 200 2.94 -11.61 -5.58
N GLY A 201 1.68 -12.02 -5.35
CA GLY A 201 1.01 -11.71 -4.08
C GLY A 201 -0.04 -12.72 -3.63
N GLN A 202 -0.22 -12.83 -2.31
CA GLN A 202 -1.27 -13.69 -1.73
C GLN A 202 -2.67 -13.04 -1.72
N THR A 203 -2.75 -11.74 -1.95
CA THR A 203 -3.96 -10.90 -1.83
C THR A 203 -4.91 -10.95 -3.02
N ASP A 204 -4.57 -11.72 -4.04
CA ASP A 204 -5.25 -11.82 -5.34
C ASP A 204 -6.66 -12.47 -5.29
N ARG A 205 -7.11 -12.94 -4.14
CA ARG A 205 -8.31 -13.79 -4.12
C ARG A 205 -9.62 -13.05 -4.39
N GLN A 206 -9.73 -11.82 -3.94
CA GLN A 206 -10.94 -11.00 -4.00
C GLN A 206 -10.58 -9.57 -4.39
N MET A 207 -9.75 -9.41 -5.42
CA MET A 207 -9.20 -8.12 -5.81
C MET A 207 -9.88 -7.58 -7.08
N MET A 208 -10.12 -6.27 -7.06
CA MET A 208 -10.54 -5.47 -8.21
C MET A 208 -9.55 -4.31 -8.40
N LEU A 209 -9.18 -4.03 -9.65
CA LEU A 209 -8.40 -2.85 -10.02
C LEU A 209 -9.27 -1.95 -10.90
N VAL A 210 -9.30 -0.69 -10.57
CA VAL A 210 -10.03 0.36 -11.31
C VAL A 210 -9.11 1.56 -11.52
N ASP A 211 -9.46 2.42 -12.46
CA ASP A 211 -8.76 3.71 -12.54
C ASP A 211 -9.04 4.56 -11.31
N ILE A 212 -8.04 5.35 -10.89
CA ILE A 212 -8.15 6.19 -9.71
C ILE A 212 -9.29 7.22 -9.84
N SER A 213 -9.59 7.68 -11.05
CA SER A 213 -10.71 8.59 -11.31
C SER A 213 -12.07 7.92 -11.07
N GLY A 214 -12.20 6.63 -11.43
CA GLY A 214 -13.37 5.83 -11.11
C GLY A 214 -13.54 5.58 -9.62
N ALA A 215 -12.43 5.26 -8.93
CA ALA A 215 -12.43 5.12 -7.47
C ALA A 215 -12.82 6.43 -6.76
N ARG A 216 -12.28 7.57 -7.21
CA ARG A 216 -12.63 8.91 -6.69
C ARG A 216 -14.12 9.20 -6.84
N GLN A 217 -14.68 8.90 -8.00
CA GLN A 217 -16.11 9.09 -8.27
C GLN A 217 -16.99 8.18 -7.41
N ALA A 218 -16.59 6.91 -7.25
CA ALA A 218 -17.34 5.93 -6.45
C ALA A 218 -17.36 6.25 -4.96
N LEU A 219 -16.28 6.85 -4.44
CA LEU A 219 -16.06 7.07 -3.01
C LEU A 219 -16.19 8.54 -2.59
N ASP A 220 -16.49 9.44 -3.52
CA ASP A 220 -16.54 10.90 -3.28
C ASP A 220 -15.20 11.44 -2.74
N MET A 221 -14.08 11.04 -3.38
CA MET A 221 -12.70 11.35 -2.97
C MET A 221 -12.02 12.31 -3.94
N GLU A 222 -12.69 13.32 -4.45
CA GLU A 222 -12.09 14.26 -5.39
C GLU A 222 -10.88 14.96 -4.78
N GLY A 223 -9.75 14.97 -5.51
CA GLY A 223 -8.49 15.56 -5.04
C GLY A 223 -7.80 14.80 -3.91
N ALA A 224 -8.34 13.66 -3.48
CA ALA A 224 -7.81 12.85 -2.39
C ALA A 224 -7.22 11.52 -2.87
N ALA A 225 -6.41 10.88 -2.00
CA ALA A 225 -5.95 9.52 -2.14
C ALA A 225 -5.68 8.91 -0.76
N SER A 226 -5.87 7.60 -0.63
CA SER A 226 -5.54 6.89 0.62
C SER A 226 -4.06 6.96 0.92
N GLU A 227 -3.23 6.85 -0.11
CA GLU A 227 -1.77 6.83 0.00
C GLU A 227 -1.10 7.31 -1.30
N ILE A 228 0.13 7.82 -1.18
CA ILE A 228 1.01 8.11 -2.30
C ILE A 228 2.18 7.13 -2.23
N LEU A 229 2.37 6.35 -3.29
CA LEU A 229 3.45 5.37 -3.39
C LEU A 229 4.67 5.99 -4.05
N GLY A 230 5.85 5.71 -3.51
CA GLY A 230 7.14 6.06 -4.08
C GLY A 230 7.89 4.82 -4.55
N TYR A 231 8.31 4.82 -5.82
CA TYR A 231 9.12 3.78 -6.43
C TYR A 231 10.45 4.37 -6.87
N HIS A 232 11.55 3.80 -6.43
CA HIS A 232 12.85 4.16 -6.95
C HIS A 232 12.95 3.78 -8.43
N ASN A 233 13.63 4.59 -9.23
CA ASN A 233 13.72 4.41 -10.69
C ASN A 233 14.33 3.07 -11.12
N SER A 234 15.21 2.47 -10.31
CA SER A 234 15.76 1.13 -10.55
C SER A 234 14.75 -0.01 -10.31
N LEU A 235 13.60 0.28 -9.69
CA LEU A 235 12.60 -0.68 -9.22
C LEU A 235 13.15 -1.74 -8.26
N TYR A 236 14.36 -1.52 -7.73
CA TYR A 236 14.97 -2.38 -6.74
C TYR A 236 14.81 -1.75 -5.34
N TYR A 237 14.26 -2.51 -4.41
CA TYR A 237 14.06 -2.05 -3.03
C TYR A 237 15.37 -2.12 -2.24
N HIS A 238 15.76 -0.98 -1.70
CA HIS A 238 16.89 -0.84 -0.77
C HIS A 238 16.38 -0.33 0.58
N ASP A 239 16.39 -1.19 1.59
CA ASP A 239 15.84 -0.87 2.91
C ASP A 239 16.52 0.34 3.58
N GLU A 240 17.85 0.42 3.53
CA GLU A 240 18.62 1.53 4.12
C GLU A 240 18.28 2.87 3.50
N GLU A 241 18.11 2.90 2.18
CA GLU A 241 17.74 4.10 1.44
C GLU A 241 16.31 4.51 1.78
N ALA A 242 15.37 3.57 1.76
CA ALA A 242 13.97 3.80 2.14
C ALA A 242 13.84 4.38 3.56
N VAL A 243 14.60 3.83 4.52
CA VAL A 243 14.66 4.36 5.90
C VAL A 243 15.25 5.77 5.94
N THR A 244 16.26 6.04 5.13
CA THR A 244 16.93 7.35 5.10
C THR A 244 16.00 8.44 4.58
N ILE A 245 15.35 8.23 3.43
CA ILE A 245 14.43 9.21 2.86
C ILE A 245 13.18 9.39 3.73
N ARG A 246 12.67 8.33 4.35
CA ARG A 246 11.59 8.39 5.32
C ARG A 246 11.94 9.30 6.50
N LYS A 247 13.11 9.11 7.11
CA LYS A 247 13.57 9.94 8.23
C LYS A 247 13.72 11.40 7.80
N HIS A 248 14.33 11.63 6.64
CA HIS A 248 14.52 12.98 6.11
C HIS A 248 13.17 13.66 5.85
N PHE A 249 12.22 13.01 5.19
CA PHE A 249 10.89 13.56 4.93
C PHE A 249 10.15 13.87 6.23
N ASN A 250 10.13 12.95 7.17
CA ASN A 250 9.37 13.14 8.41
C ASN A 250 9.93 14.28 9.26
N ILE A 251 11.24 14.47 9.30
CA ILE A 251 11.87 15.58 10.04
C ILE A 251 11.67 16.91 9.32
N THR A 252 11.87 16.95 8.00
CA THR A 252 11.89 18.22 7.25
C THR A 252 10.51 18.70 6.85
N TYR A 253 9.63 17.81 6.45
CA TYR A 253 8.30 18.15 5.93
C TYR A 253 7.19 17.85 6.95
N SER A 254 7.06 16.63 7.40
CA SER A 254 5.97 16.23 8.30
C SER A 254 5.98 17.01 9.63
N ASP A 255 7.15 17.13 10.26
CA ASP A 255 7.26 17.86 11.54
C ASP A 255 7.10 19.37 11.37
N SER A 256 7.52 19.93 10.23
CA SER A 256 7.30 21.34 9.92
C SER A 256 5.80 21.65 9.75
N ILE A 257 5.08 20.83 9.00
CA ILE A 257 3.63 20.94 8.85
C ILE A 257 2.92 20.76 10.21
N ALA A 258 3.34 19.75 10.99
CA ALA A 258 2.77 19.52 12.32
C ALA A 258 2.97 20.71 13.25
N GLN A 259 4.13 21.39 13.21
CA GLN A 259 4.39 22.59 13.99
C GLN A 259 3.53 23.77 13.53
N ILE A 260 3.36 23.94 12.23
CA ILE A 260 2.46 24.98 11.68
C ILE A 260 1.04 24.75 12.20
N LEU A 261 0.52 23.52 12.07
CA LEU A 261 -0.83 23.20 12.53
C LEU A 261 -1.04 23.39 14.03
N ARG A 262 -0.02 23.13 14.86
CA ARG A 262 -0.10 23.34 16.32
C ARG A 262 0.04 24.81 16.73
N ASN A 263 0.86 25.59 16.02
CA ASN A 263 1.16 26.98 16.37
C ASN A 263 0.19 27.97 15.73
N GLU A 264 -0.71 27.49 14.88
CA GLU A 264 -1.62 28.35 14.13
C GLU A 264 -2.71 28.87 15.06
N GLU A 265 -2.80 30.19 15.22
CA GLU A 265 -3.93 30.87 15.85
C GLU A 265 -5.17 30.90 14.95
N SER A 266 -5.00 30.50 13.68
CA SER A 266 -6.07 30.45 12.69
C SER A 266 -7.13 29.44 13.09
N LYS A 267 -8.37 29.86 13.07
CA LYS A 267 -9.54 29.02 13.37
C LYS A 267 -9.85 28.02 12.25
N ASP A 268 -9.10 28.03 11.18
CA ASP A 268 -9.38 27.23 9.97
C ASP A 268 -8.27 26.23 9.71
N ILE A 269 -8.27 25.15 10.49
CA ILE A 269 -7.36 24.01 10.35
C ILE A 269 -7.41 23.42 8.93
N LEU A 270 -8.57 23.51 8.26
CA LEU A 270 -8.75 23.00 6.90
C LEU A 270 -7.88 23.74 5.88
N SER A 271 -7.53 24.99 6.13
CA SER A 271 -6.67 25.77 5.23
C SER A 271 -5.26 25.20 5.12
N TYR A 272 -4.82 24.42 6.12
CA TYR A 272 -3.50 23.78 6.17
C TYR A 272 -3.55 22.31 5.74
N MET A 273 -4.75 21.75 5.60
CA MET A 273 -4.94 20.40 5.16
C MET A 273 -5.10 20.37 3.64
N ASN A 274 -3.97 20.36 2.95
CA ASN A 274 -3.88 19.92 1.56
C ASN A 274 -4.82 20.65 0.58
N GLY A 275 -4.65 21.96 0.38
CA GLY A 275 -5.36 22.68 -0.68
C GLY A 275 -6.84 22.94 -0.42
N TRP A 276 -7.36 22.63 0.76
CA TRP A 276 -8.73 22.96 1.16
C TRP A 276 -9.01 24.47 1.20
N ASN A 277 -8.01 25.31 0.96
CA ASN A 277 -8.21 26.75 0.76
C ASN A 277 -9.22 27.06 -0.35
N GLU A 278 -9.24 26.29 -1.42
CA GLU A 278 -10.20 26.46 -2.51
C GLU A 278 -11.60 25.97 -2.11
N ILE A 279 -11.68 24.93 -1.27
CA ILE A 279 -12.94 24.37 -0.78
C ILE A 279 -13.58 25.30 0.24
N ASN A 280 -12.78 26.04 1.02
CA ASN A 280 -13.31 27.06 1.94
C ASN A 280 -13.99 28.22 1.23
N THR A 281 -13.60 28.53 0.00
CA THR A 281 -14.25 29.52 -0.85
C THR A 281 -15.50 28.93 -1.55
N ILE A 282 -15.54 27.63 -1.76
CA ILE A 282 -16.59 26.99 -2.55
C ILE A 282 -17.76 26.57 -1.68
N GLU A 283 -17.63 26.27 -0.45
CA GLU A 283 -18.77 26.02 0.45
C GLU A 283 -18.42 25.13 1.66
N LYS A 284 -18.31 25.75 2.83
CA LYS A 284 -18.45 25.05 4.12
C LYS A 284 -19.75 24.23 4.20
N SER A 285 -20.73 24.53 3.35
CA SER A 285 -22.01 23.84 3.24
C SER A 285 -21.94 22.47 2.52
N LYS A 286 -20.85 22.16 1.81
CA LYS A 286 -20.67 20.88 1.12
C LYS A 286 -19.81 19.89 1.88
N LEU A 287 -19.10 20.33 2.92
CA LEU A 287 -18.47 19.39 3.84
C LEU A 287 -19.56 18.60 4.55
N PRO A 288 -19.49 17.26 4.56
CA PRO A 288 -20.38 16.48 5.38
C PRO A 288 -20.36 17.04 6.80
N GLN A 289 -21.55 17.32 7.32
CA GLN A 289 -21.71 18.02 8.60
C GLN A 289 -20.97 17.31 9.75
N GLN A 290 -20.87 16.00 9.64
CA GLN A 290 -20.14 15.13 10.54
C GLN A 290 -18.64 15.41 10.56
N ARG A 291 -18.03 15.62 9.39
CA ARG A 291 -16.59 15.91 9.25
C ARG A 291 -16.26 17.36 9.60
N SER A 292 -17.14 18.29 9.25
CA SER A 292 -17.05 19.68 9.66
C SER A 292 -17.12 19.78 11.19
N ASN A 293 -18.08 19.10 11.81
CA ASN A 293 -18.23 19.07 13.27
C ASN A 293 -17.02 18.37 13.92
N ALA A 294 -16.52 17.31 13.29
CA ALA A 294 -15.36 16.57 13.74
C ALA A 294 -14.07 17.42 13.80
N LEU A 295 -13.91 18.34 12.88
CA LEU A 295 -12.74 19.22 12.84
C LEU A 295 -12.88 20.48 13.70
N PHE A 296 -14.12 20.90 14.00
CA PHE A 296 -14.40 22.20 14.64
C PHE A 296 -15.15 22.10 15.97
N ASP A 297 -15.73 20.94 16.30
CA ASP A 297 -16.51 20.75 17.53
C ASP A 297 -15.92 19.64 18.39
N ASN A 298 -15.20 20.02 19.43
CA ASN A 298 -14.60 19.11 20.41
C ASN A 298 -15.64 18.20 21.10
N GLN A 299 -16.92 18.54 21.06
CA GLN A 299 -17.95 17.73 21.70
C GLN A 299 -18.26 16.41 20.97
N MET A 300 -17.95 16.31 19.67
CA MET A 300 -18.20 15.11 18.89
C MET A 300 -17.16 14.01 19.14
N TYR A 301 -16.06 14.35 19.76
CA TYR A 301 -14.93 13.47 20.01
C TYR A 301 -14.72 13.10 21.48
N ASP A 302 -15.63 13.50 22.34
CA ASP A 302 -15.63 13.10 23.76
C ASP A 302 -15.86 11.58 23.95
N ASN A 303 -16.17 10.87 22.85
CA ASN A 303 -16.17 9.42 22.79
C ASN A 303 -14.82 8.90 22.24
N SER A 304 -13.74 9.24 22.94
CA SER A 304 -12.38 8.76 22.64
C SER A 304 -12.26 7.22 22.59
N GLU A 305 -13.21 6.50 23.16
CA GLU A 305 -13.29 5.05 23.11
C GLU A 305 -13.71 4.50 21.73
N GLU A 306 -14.46 5.25 20.92
CA GLU A 306 -14.87 4.84 19.56
C GLU A 306 -13.77 5.06 18.50
N TRP A 307 -12.85 6.00 18.71
CA TRP A 307 -11.80 6.38 17.77
C TRP A 307 -10.40 5.92 18.17
N GLY A 308 -10.30 5.07 19.19
CA GLY A 308 -9.03 4.62 19.73
C GLY A 308 -8.22 5.78 20.34
N GLU A 309 -6.91 5.70 20.27
CA GLU A 309 -6.01 6.71 20.82
C GLU A 309 -5.89 8.00 19.97
N LEU A 310 -6.71 8.17 18.94
CA LEU A 310 -6.70 9.36 18.08
C LEU A 310 -7.37 10.52 18.82
N SER A 311 -6.56 11.34 19.47
CA SER A 311 -7.01 12.60 20.04
C SER A 311 -7.27 13.60 18.92
N VAL A 312 -8.50 14.10 18.83
CA VAL A 312 -8.89 15.17 17.89
C VAL A 312 -8.32 16.53 18.28
N GLU A 313 -7.85 16.64 19.51
CA GLU A 313 -7.20 17.85 20.00
C GLU A 313 -5.85 18.16 19.31
N ASP A 314 -5.24 17.16 18.65
CA ASP A 314 -3.98 17.35 17.92
C ASP A 314 -4.18 17.27 16.41
N PRO A 315 -4.34 18.40 15.70
CA PRO A 315 -4.52 18.43 14.25
C PRO A 315 -3.31 17.85 13.47
N SER A 316 -2.18 17.66 14.14
CA SER A 316 -0.98 17.07 13.54
C SER A 316 -1.17 15.59 13.13
N ILE A 317 -2.23 14.94 13.57
CA ILE A 317 -2.56 13.56 13.14
C ILE A 317 -2.86 13.46 11.65
N TYR A 318 -3.31 14.56 11.03
CA TYR A 318 -3.58 14.62 9.59
C TYR A 318 -2.36 15.00 8.76
N THR A 319 -1.20 15.24 9.38
CA THR A 319 0.00 15.56 8.61
C THR A 319 0.47 14.37 7.78
N PRO A 320 0.92 14.62 6.53
CA PRO A 320 1.55 13.59 5.71
C PRO A 320 2.78 13.02 6.42
N THR A 321 2.88 11.72 6.50
CA THR A 321 4.03 11.00 7.07
C THR A 321 4.50 9.94 6.09
N MET A 322 5.81 9.82 5.93
CA MET A 322 6.38 8.76 5.09
C MET A 322 6.61 7.51 5.91
N VAL A 323 6.27 6.37 5.32
CA VAL A 323 6.38 5.03 5.89
C VAL A 323 7.23 4.19 4.95
N ALA A 324 8.24 3.52 5.47
CA ALA A 324 9.01 2.51 4.75
C ALA A 324 8.41 1.12 4.98
N LEU A 325 8.74 0.16 4.12
CA LEU A 325 8.27 -1.21 4.22
C LEU A 325 8.56 -1.84 5.61
N ARG A 326 9.70 -1.51 6.20
CA ARG A 326 10.09 -1.97 7.53
C ARG A 326 9.18 -1.45 8.66
N ASP A 327 8.45 -0.37 8.46
CA ASP A 327 7.54 0.17 9.49
C ASP A 327 6.21 -0.60 9.57
N ASP A 328 5.95 -1.49 8.60
CA ASP A 328 4.83 -2.40 8.68
C ASP A 328 5.11 -3.48 9.73
N SER A 329 4.28 -3.53 10.77
CA SER A 329 4.49 -4.41 11.93
C SER A 329 4.53 -5.89 11.57
N GLN A 330 3.81 -6.31 10.53
CA GLN A 330 3.81 -7.69 10.06
C GLN A 330 5.09 -8.03 9.29
N LEU A 331 5.63 -7.07 8.54
CA LEU A 331 6.84 -7.22 7.76
C LEU A 331 8.10 -6.99 8.60
N ALA A 332 8.06 -6.09 9.59
CA ALA A 332 9.17 -5.84 10.52
C ALA A 332 9.60 -7.11 11.24
N THR A 333 8.65 -7.90 11.74
CA THR A 333 8.96 -9.18 12.40
C THR A 333 9.62 -10.20 11.48
N MET A 334 9.28 -10.22 10.19
CA MET A 334 9.93 -11.09 9.19
C MET A 334 11.37 -10.63 8.86
N VAL A 335 11.57 -9.32 8.74
CA VAL A 335 12.89 -8.72 8.48
C VAL A 335 13.81 -8.93 9.67
N ASP A 336 13.33 -8.70 10.89
CA ASP A 336 14.10 -8.90 12.12
C ASP A 336 14.46 -10.37 12.33
N PHE A 337 13.56 -11.30 12.00
CA PHE A 337 13.87 -12.73 12.09
C PHE A 337 15.02 -13.13 11.15
N SER A 338 15.08 -12.56 9.94
CA SER A 338 16.18 -12.83 9.00
C SER A 338 17.53 -12.30 9.50
N THR A 339 17.54 -11.10 10.10
CA THR A 339 18.77 -10.49 10.67
C THR A 339 19.25 -11.20 11.93
N VAL A 340 18.33 -11.66 12.79
CA VAL A 340 18.67 -12.45 13.99
C VAL A 340 19.18 -13.84 13.60
N ALA A 341 18.58 -14.48 12.61
CA ALA A 341 19.04 -15.79 12.14
C ALA A 341 20.46 -15.72 11.56
N LEU A 342 20.83 -14.63 10.87
CA LEU A 342 22.18 -14.37 10.37
C LEU A 342 23.16 -14.04 11.51
N GLY A 343 22.73 -13.25 12.50
CA GLY A 343 23.57 -12.86 13.65
C GLY A 343 23.87 -13.99 14.64
N VAL A 344 23.04 -15.02 14.70
CA VAL A 344 23.27 -16.22 15.54
C VAL A 344 24.22 -17.22 14.87
N MET A 345 24.40 -17.13 13.52
CA MET A 345 25.25 -18.04 12.76
C MET A 345 26.62 -17.44 12.39
N ALA A 346 26.85 -16.15 12.65
CA ALA A 346 28.13 -15.46 12.48
C ALA A 346 28.95 -15.49 13.80
#